data_ec656f153951962132d04903746d66f1
#
_entry.id   ec656f153951962132d04903746d66f1
#
_cell.length_a   1.000
_cell.length_b   1.000
_cell.length_c   1.000
_cell.angle_alpha   90.00
_cell.angle_beta   90.00
_cell.angle_gamma   90.00
#
_symmetry.space_group_name_H-M   'P 1'
#
loop_
_entity.id
_entity.type
_entity.pdbx_description
1 polymer ?
#
loop_
_entity_poly.entity_id
_entity_poly.type
_entity_poly.pdbx_seq_one_letter_code
_entity_poly.pdbx_strand_id
1 'polypeptide(L)'
;VPGEDDAFLTNPYGMMYEEMTASCFLKINHDGEVLFKPDFGELNYGFNKPGYILHSAVHKARPEVGCVIHTHTPAGMAISSLKCGLLPINQTAMRFLKISYHDYMGVVLDLAEQEVLVKDLGTAEAMILRNHGLLTVGRSVGEAFNWMHRLETSCRAQLAAMACNTPLQEVSPEI
;
A
#
# COMPACT_ATOMS: atom_id res chain seq x y z
N VAL A 1 7.79 -9.25 12.36
CA VAL A 1 8.73 -8.98 13.47
C VAL A 1 9.90 -9.94 13.34
N PRO A 2 11.16 -9.47 13.39
CA PRO A 2 12.30 -10.38 13.26
C PRO A 2 12.28 -11.52 14.27
N GLY A 3 12.32 -12.77 13.78
CA GLY A 3 12.27 -13.99 14.61
C GLY A 3 10.88 -14.42 15.07
N GLU A 4 9.82 -13.74 14.59
CA GLU A 4 8.42 -14.09 14.89
C GLU A 4 7.65 -14.13 13.55
N ASP A 5 7.48 -15.33 12.98
CA ASP A 5 6.89 -15.49 11.64
C ASP A 5 5.39 -15.17 11.58
N ASP A 6 4.71 -15.15 12.73
CA ASP A 6 3.26 -14.86 12.83
C ASP A 6 3.00 -13.50 13.50
N ALA A 7 3.90 -12.54 13.38
CA ALA A 7 3.70 -11.24 14.00
C ALA A 7 4.25 -10.09 13.15
N PHE A 8 3.50 -8.98 13.09
CA PHE A 8 3.95 -7.74 12.46
C PHE A 8 3.54 -6.52 13.29
N LEU A 9 4.23 -5.41 13.03
CA LEU A 9 3.95 -4.13 13.66
C LEU A 9 2.98 -3.34 12.79
N THR A 10 1.99 -2.71 13.42
CA THR A 10 1.05 -1.80 12.73
C THR A 10 0.91 -0.51 13.52
N ASN A 11 0.63 0.57 12.81
CA ASN A 11 0.38 1.86 13.43
C ASN A 11 -0.95 1.88 14.21
N PRO A 12 -1.03 2.62 15.32
CA PRO A 12 -2.28 2.80 16.06
C PRO A 12 -3.31 3.55 15.23
N TYR A 13 -4.56 3.10 15.27
CA TYR A 13 -5.68 3.77 14.62
C TYR A 13 -6.20 4.91 15.49
N GLY A 14 -6.31 6.09 14.89
CA GLY A 14 -6.77 7.31 15.57
C GLY A 14 -5.63 8.27 15.95
N MET A 15 -4.37 7.83 15.88
CA MET A 15 -3.20 8.70 16.06
C MET A 15 -2.81 9.33 14.73
N MET A 16 -2.47 10.61 14.73
CA MET A 16 -1.98 11.30 13.53
C MET A 16 -0.57 10.80 13.17
N TYR A 17 -0.25 10.78 11.89
CA TYR A 17 1.07 10.29 11.43
C TYR A 17 2.24 11.10 11.99
N GLU A 18 2.05 12.41 12.20
CA GLU A 18 3.03 13.32 12.78
C GLU A 18 3.32 13.04 14.26
N GLU A 19 2.39 12.35 14.94
CA GLU A 19 2.53 11.99 16.36
C GLU A 19 3.20 10.63 16.54
N MET A 20 3.35 9.84 15.45
CA MET A 20 3.85 8.48 15.54
C MET A 20 5.34 8.43 15.82
N THR A 21 5.71 7.58 16.74
CA THR A 21 7.08 7.20 17.08
C THR A 21 7.26 5.69 16.96
N ALA A 22 8.50 5.21 16.93
CA ALA A 22 8.77 3.77 16.85
C ALA A 22 8.17 2.99 18.04
N SER A 23 7.99 3.64 19.18
CA SER A 23 7.45 3.02 20.41
C SER A 23 5.93 2.96 20.45
N CYS A 24 5.21 3.59 19.51
CA CYS A 24 3.74 3.56 19.52
C CYS A 24 3.12 2.42 18.69
N PHE A 25 3.92 1.64 17.97
CA PHE A 25 3.39 0.55 17.17
C PHE A 25 2.80 -0.58 18.01
N LEU A 26 1.64 -1.09 17.57
CA LEU A 26 1.07 -2.32 18.09
C LEU A 26 1.74 -3.52 17.42
N LYS A 27 1.91 -4.62 18.15
CA LYS A 27 2.26 -5.92 17.58
C LYS A 27 1.01 -6.78 17.51
N ILE A 28 0.69 -7.28 16.32
CA ILE A 28 -0.48 -8.13 16.06
C ILE A 28 -0.05 -9.37 15.28
N ASN A 29 -0.79 -10.47 15.44
CA ASN A 29 -0.58 -11.67 14.65
C ASN A 29 -1.47 -11.71 13.40
N HIS A 30 -1.30 -12.73 12.57
CA HIS A 30 -2.08 -12.92 11.34
C HIS A 30 -3.55 -13.29 11.57
N ASP A 31 -3.95 -13.60 12.81
CA ASP A 31 -5.34 -13.86 13.19
C ASP A 31 -6.02 -12.64 13.83
N GLY A 32 -5.28 -11.52 13.94
CA GLY A 32 -5.80 -10.24 14.44
C GLY A 32 -5.77 -10.10 15.97
N GLU A 33 -5.04 -10.96 16.66
CA GLU A 33 -4.83 -10.83 18.08
C GLU A 33 -3.74 -9.79 18.36
N VAL A 34 -3.99 -8.90 19.32
CA VAL A 34 -3.02 -7.91 19.77
C VAL A 34 -2.07 -8.55 20.76
N LEU A 35 -0.84 -8.83 20.30
CA LEU A 35 0.21 -9.45 21.11
C LEU A 35 0.92 -8.44 22.02
N PHE A 36 1.01 -7.19 21.57
CA PHE A 36 1.58 -6.09 22.34
C PHE A 36 0.88 -4.78 21.96
N LYS A 37 0.58 -3.99 22.97
CA LYS A 37 0.03 -2.66 22.84
C LYS A 37 0.72 -1.71 23.82
N PRO A 38 1.27 -0.59 23.32
CA PRO A 38 1.79 0.45 24.20
C PRO A 38 0.73 1.01 25.14
N ASP A 39 1.16 1.55 26.27
CA ASP A 39 0.28 2.33 27.13
C ASP A 39 0.06 3.72 26.53
N PHE A 40 -1.16 4.01 26.16
CA PHE A 40 -1.59 5.31 25.61
C PHE A 40 -2.34 6.15 26.65
N GLY A 41 -2.27 5.78 27.93
CA GLY A 41 -3.01 6.44 29.00
C GLY A 41 -4.53 6.30 28.79
N GLU A 42 -5.24 7.43 28.84
CA GLU A 42 -6.71 7.48 28.64
C GLU A 42 -7.12 7.21 27.18
N LEU A 43 -6.20 7.36 26.23
CA LEU A 43 -6.45 7.16 24.80
C LEU A 43 -6.29 5.67 24.45
N ASN A 44 -7.37 4.99 24.23
CA ASN A 44 -7.36 3.55 23.96
C ASN A 44 -7.28 3.24 22.46
N TYR A 45 -6.21 3.66 21.79
CA TYR A 45 -6.00 3.36 20.37
C TYR A 45 -5.97 1.85 20.12
N GLY A 46 -6.64 1.43 19.03
CA GLY A 46 -6.56 0.08 18.49
C GLY A 46 -5.82 0.05 17.16
N PHE A 47 -6.05 -0.97 16.35
CA PHE A 47 -5.61 -1.00 14.96
C PHE A 47 -6.81 -0.87 14.00
N ASN A 48 -6.55 -0.39 12.78
CA ASN A 48 -7.57 -0.30 11.73
C ASN A 48 -7.86 -1.69 11.16
N LYS A 49 -9.05 -2.24 11.44
CA LYS A 49 -9.43 -3.59 10.98
C LYS A 49 -9.38 -3.76 9.45
N PRO A 50 -9.94 -2.88 8.62
CA PRO A 50 -9.78 -2.97 7.16
C PRO A 50 -8.32 -2.96 6.72
N GLY A 51 -7.50 -2.06 7.27
CA GLY A 51 -6.07 -2.02 7.00
C GLY A 51 -5.37 -3.31 7.42
N TYR A 52 -5.69 -3.84 8.61
CA TYR A 52 -5.16 -5.11 9.07
C TYR A 52 -5.41 -6.25 8.08
N ILE A 53 -6.64 -6.37 7.55
CA ILE A 53 -7.00 -7.44 6.60
C ILE A 53 -6.08 -7.41 5.38
N LEU A 54 -5.85 -6.23 4.81
CA LEU A 54 -4.95 -6.04 3.69
C LEU A 54 -3.49 -6.40 4.03
N HIS A 55 -2.97 -5.86 5.15
CA HIS A 55 -1.59 -6.10 5.58
C HIS A 55 -1.35 -7.57 5.93
N SER A 56 -2.24 -8.20 6.70
CA SER A 56 -2.11 -9.60 7.10
C SER A 56 -2.17 -10.54 5.90
N ALA A 57 -3.03 -10.28 4.91
CA ALA A 57 -3.11 -11.06 3.67
C ALA A 57 -1.77 -11.08 2.94
N VAL A 58 -1.14 -9.92 2.77
CA VAL A 58 0.15 -9.82 2.08
C VAL A 58 1.26 -10.50 2.87
N HIS A 59 1.40 -10.21 4.18
CA HIS A 59 2.45 -10.80 5.00
C HIS A 59 2.32 -12.34 5.09
N LYS A 60 1.08 -12.86 5.17
CA LYS A 60 0.83 -14.30 5.21
C LYS A 60 1.17 -15.00 3.88
N ALA A 61 0.89 -14.36 2.77
CA ALA A 61 1.11 -14.93 1.43
C ALA A 61 2.54 -14.75 0.91
N ARG A 62 3.24 -13.72 1.40
CA ARG A 62 4.59 -13.34 0.95
C ARG A 62 5.54 -13.17 2.15
N PRO A 63 6.06 -14.29 2.70
CA PRO A 63 6.94 -14.25 3.89
C PRO A 63 8.23 -13.45 3.70
N GLU A 64 8.67 -13.23 2.45
CA GLU A 64 9.83 -12.41 2.14
C GLU A 64 9.56 -10.90 2.27
N VAL A 65 8.29 -10.49 2.39
CA VAL A 65 7.91 -9.08 2.53
C VAL A 65 8.06 -8.65 3.98
N GLY A 66 9.01 -7.75 4.23
CA GLY A 66 9.24 -7.17 5.57
C GLY A 66 8.43 -5.90 5.84
N CYS A 67 7.83 -5.29 4.81
CA CYS A 67 7.02 -4.09 4.98
C CYS A 67 5.95 -3.97 3.90
N VAL A 68 4.75 -3.61 4.31
CA VAL A 68 3.62 -3.24 3.44
C VAL A 68 3.24 -1.80 3.73
N ILE A 69 3.08 -0.98 2.70
CA ILE A 69 2.61 0.40 2.81
C ILE A 69 1.36 0.56 1.94
N HIS A 70 0.32 1.10 2.53
CA HIS A 70 -0.92 1.45 1.82
C HIS A 70 -1.27 2.91 2.11
N THR A 71 -1.66 3.65 1.06
CA THR A 71 -1.95 5.10 1.17
C THR A 71 -3.18 5.49 0.38
N HIS A 72 -3.90 6.50 0.90
CA HIS A 72 -5.00 7.21 0.25
C HIS A 72 -4.58 8.63 -0.13
N THR A 73 -3.42 8.78 -0.76
CA THR A 73 -2.96 10.10 -1.22
C THR A 73 -3.87 10.63 -2.34
N PRO A 74 -4.10 11.96 -2.42
CA PRO A 74 -4.96 12.52 -3.47
C PRO A 74 -4.57 12.10 -4.88
N ALA A 75 -3.28 12.08 -5.20
CA ALA A 75 -2.82 11.68 -6.53
C ALA A 75 -2.98 10.17 -6.76
N GLY A 76 -2.69 9.35 -5.75
CA GLY A 76 -2.90 7.90 -5.81
C GLY A 76 -4.38 7.55 -6.00
N MET A 77 -5.27 8.16 -5.23
CA MET A 77 -6.72 7.98 -5.39
C MET A 77 -7.21 8.42 -6.78
N ALA A 78 -6.74 9.57 -7.28
CA ALA A 78 -7.11 10.05 -8.59
C ALA A 78 -6.70 9.07 -9.70
N ILE A 79 -5.44 8.61 -9.71
CA ILE A 79 -4.97 7.62 -10.69
C ILE A 79 -5.70 6.28 -10.53
N SER A 80 -6.00 5.84 -9.31
CA SER A 80 -6.75 4.61 -9.08
C SER A 80 -8.15 4.63 -9.68
N SER A 81 -8.72 5.82 -9.88
CA SER A 81 -10.04 6.05 -10.46
C SER A 81 -10.04 6.23 -11.98
N LEU A 82 -8.86 6.28 -12.60
CA LEU A 82 -8.74 6.41 -14.06
C LEU A 82 -8.72 5.04 -14.73
N LYS A 83 -9.48 4.86 -15.82
CA LYS A 83 -9.46 3.62 -16.61
C LYS A 83 -8.08 3.29 -17.17
N CYS A 84 -7.31 4.30 -17.58
CA CYS A 84 -5.95 4.11 -18.08
C CYS A 84 -4.96 3.67 -16.99
N GLY A 85 -5.27 3.90 -15.70
CA GLY A 85 -4.34 3.66 -14.63
C GLY A 85 -3.07 4.51 -14.72
N LEU A 86 -1.93 3.97 -14.30
CA LEU A 86 -0.63 4.61 -14.39
C LEU A 86 -0.03 4.40 -15.79
N LEU A 87 0.37 5.48 -16.43
CA LEU A 87 0.94 5.49 -17.78
C LEU A 87 2.47 5.62 -17.76
N PRO A 88 3.19 5.02 -18.72
CA PRO A 88 4.66 5.07 -18.82
C PRO A 88 5.11 6.39 -19.47
N ILE A 89 4.80 7.52 -18.87
CA ILE A 89 5.06 8.86 -19.43
C ILE A 89 6.35 9.52 -18.95
N ASN A 90 7.06 8.90 -18.03
CA ASN A 90 8.33 9.43 -17.53
C ASN A 90 9.21 8.31 -16.96
N GLN A 91 10.50 8.61 -16.75
CA GLN A 91 11.49 7.66 -16.25
C GLN A 91 11.07 6.99 -14.93
N THR A 92 10.42 7.70 -14.02
CA THR A 92 9.99 7.13 -12.74
C THR A 92 8.87 6.13 -12.93
N ALA A 93 7.89 6.45 -13.81
CA ALA A 93 6.77 5.57 -14.12
C ALA A 93 7.20 4.27 -14.82
N MET A 94 8.33 4.28 -15.57
CA MET A 94 8.89 3.07 -16.19
C MET A 94 9.26 1.96 -15.20
N ARG A 95 9.43 2.28 -13.92
CA ARG A 95 9.64 1.27 -12.86
C ARG A 95 8.40 0.43 -12.58
N PHE A 96 7.23 0.90 -13.00
CA PHE A 96 5.92 0.33 -12.71
C PHE A 96 5.26 -0.34 -13.92
N LEU A 97 6.04 -0.77 -14.93
CA LEU A 97 5.51 -1.50 -16.09
C LEU A 97 4.83 -2.83 -15.72
N LYS A 98 5.18 -3.38 -14.56
CA LYS A 98 4.57 -4.60 -13.99
C LYS A 98 3.70 -4.30 -12.76
N ILE A 99 3.18 -3.07 -12.66
CA ILE A 99 2.26 -2.74 -11.56
C ILE A 99 1.00 -3.59 -11.66
N SER A 100 0.54 -4.10 -10.54
CA SER A 100 -0.70 -4.84 -10.49
C SER A 100 -1.89 -3.93 -10.18
N TYR A 101 -3.09 -4.42 -10.45
CA TYR A 101 -4.34 -3.73 -10.17
C TYR A 101 -5.29 -4.67 -9.45
N HIS A 102 -6.02 -4.14 -8.48
CA HIS A 102 -7.07 -4.86 -7.77
C HIS A 102 -8.36 -4.05 -7.84
N ASP A 103 -9.45 -4.68 -8.28
CA ASP A 103 -10.73 -4.01 -8.43
C ASP A 103 -11.37 -3.76 -7.06
N TYR A 104 -12.11 -2.64 -6.96
CA TYR A 104 -12.79 -2.26 -5.72
C TYR A 104 -13.96 -3.20 -5.42
N MET A 105 -13.87 -3.94 -4.34
CA MET A 105 -14.89 -4.89 -3.88
C MET A 105 -15.68 -4.39 -2.65
N GLY A 106 -15.50 -3.14 -2.27
CA GLY A 106 -16.13 -2.56 -1.08
C GLY A 106 -15.12 -2.31 0.04
N VAL A 107 -15.63 -2.15 1.27
CA VAL A 107 -14.75 -2.09 2.45
C VAL A 107 -14.33 -3.51 2.79
N VAL A 108 -13.02 -3.76 2.78
CA VAL A 108 -12.43 -5.08 3.04
C VAL A 108 -12.83 -5.58 4.44
N LEU A 109 -13.74 -6.52 4.47
CA LEU A 109 -14.22 -7.14 5.73
C LEU A 109 -14.24 -8.67 5.64
N ASP A 110 -13.94 -9.25 4.46
CA ASP A 110 -14.09 -10.68 4.19
C ASP A 110 -12.74 -11.33 3.85
N LEU A 111 -12.56 -12.56 4.34
CA LEU A 111 -11.41 -13.41 4.03
C LEU A 111 -11.34 -13.78 2.53
N ALA A 112 -12.47 -13.84 1.83
CA ALA A 112 -12.50 -14.12 0.39
C ALA A 112 -11.80 -13.03 -0.43
N GLU A 113 -11.87 -11.76 0.01
CA GLU A 113 -11.19 -10.64 -0.65
C GLU A 113 -9.67 -10.72 -0.49
N GLN A 114 -9.17 -11.26 0.65
CA GLN A 114 -7.75 -11.46 0.86
C GLN A 114 -7.11 -12.36 -0.22
N GLU A 115 -7.78 -13.46 -0.59
CA GLU A 115 -7.28 -14.37 -1.60
C GLU A 115 -7.20 -13.69 -2.98
N VAL A 116 -8.21 -12.90 -3.34
CA VAL A 116 -8.24 -12.16 -4.62
C VAL A 116 -7.14 -11.10 -4.63
N LEU A 117 -7.00 -10.31 -3.57
CA LEU A 117 -5.97 -9.28 -3.44
C LEU A 117 -4.56 -9.87 -3.58
N VAL A 118 -4.28 -10.97 -2.88
CA VAL A 118 -2.99 -11.67 -2.96
C VAL A 118 -2.72 -12.20 -4.35
N LYS A 119 -3.72 -12.79 -5.00
CA LYS A 119 -3.64 -13.27 -6.37
C LYS A 119 -3.34 -12.14 -7.35
N ASP A 120 -4.02 -11.00 -7.21
CA ASP A 120 -3.84 -9.83 -8.07
C ASP A 120 -2.47 -9.17 -7.84
N LEU A 121 -1.99 -9.13 -6.59
CA LEU A 121 -0.64 -8.64 -6.28
C LEU A 121 0.44 -9.52 -6.91
N GLY A 122 0.27 -10.82 -6.83
CA GLY A 122 1.25 -11.78 -7.35
C GLY A 122 2.65 -11.51 -6.82
N THR A 123 3.60 -11.32 -7.73
CA THR A 123 5.01 -11.00 -7.41
C THR A 123 5.35 -9.52 -7.56
N ALA A 124 4.36 -8.66 -7.82
CA ALA A 124 4.61 -7.23 -7.98
C ALA A 124 5.01 -6.56 -6.66
N GLU A 125 5.83 -5.52 -6.75
CA GLU A 125 6.22 -4.66 -5.62
C GLU A 125 5.24 -3.51 -5.39
N ALA A 126 4.34 -3.26 -6.37
CA ALA A 126 3.37 -2.18 -6.31
C ALA A 126 2.03 -2.60 -6.92
N MET A 127 0.96 -2.10 -6.35
CA MET A 127 -0.42 -2.32 -6.78
C MET A 127 -1.21 -1.02 -6.71
N ILE A 128 -2.06 -0.79 -7.68
CA ILE A 128 -3.12 0.21 -7.62
C ILE A 128 -4.43 -0.50 -7.23
N LEU A 129 -4.95 -0.11 -6.09
CA LEU A 129 -6.29 -0.51 -5.65
C LEU A 129 -7.29 0.42 -6.34
N ARG A 130 -8.05 -0.08 -7.31
CA ARG A 130 -9.01 0.70 -8.11
C ARG A 130 -10.00 1.43 -7.23
N ASN A 131 -10.22 2.73 -7.51
CA ASN A 131 -11.13 3.60 -6.75
C ASN A 131 -10.81 3.70 -5.23
N HIS A 132 -9.56 3.38 -4.84
CA HIS A 132 -9.20 3.27 -3.43
C HIS A 132 -7.86 3.99 -3.14
N GLY A 133 -6.75 3.47 -3.66
CA GLY A 133 -5.44 4.04 -3.36
C GLY A 133 -4.28 3.20 -3.88
N LEU A 134 -3.14 3.32 -3.21
CA LEU A 134 -1.89 2.67 -3.58
C LEU A 134 -1.44 1.68 -2.51
N LEU A 135 -0.81 0.59 -2.95
CA LEU A 135 -0.15 -0.38 -2.09
C LEU A 135 1.24 -0.67 -2.64
N THR A 136 2.23 -0.74 -1.75
CA THR A 136 3.58 -1.21 -2.10
C THR A 136 4.11 -2.15 -1.03
N VAL A 137 4.99 -3.05 -1.47
CA VAL A 137 5.66 -4.02 -0.62
C VAL A 137 7.17 -3.94 -0.79
N GLY A 138 7.90 -4.38 0.21
CA GLY A 138 9.37 -4.46 0.16
C GLY A 138 9.91 -5.38 1.23
N ARG A 139 11.14 -5.85 1.05
CA ARG A 139 11.86 -6.67 2.06
C ARG A 139 12.24 -5.87 3.30
N SER A 140 12.20 -4.55 3.20
CA SER A 140 12.47 -3.62 4.28
C SER A 140 11.54 -2.41 4.20
N VAL A 141 11.44 -1.66 5.31
CA VAL A 141 10.71 -0.37 5.35
C VAL A 141 11.24 0.60 4.30
N GLY A 142 12.57 0.70 4.16
CA GLY A 142 13.19 1.60 3.17
C GLY A 142 12.87 1.22 1.73
N GLU A 143 12.79 -0.07 1.42
CA GLU A 143 12.43 -0.55 0.08
C GLU A 143 10.94 -0.27 -0.22
N ALA A 144 10.04 -0.64 0.67
CA ALA A 144 8.61 -0.36 0.50
C ALA A 144 8.32 1.14 0.38
N PHE A 145 9.00 1.97 1.20
CA PHE A 145 8.89 3.43 1.12
C PHE A 145 9.42 3.98 -0.20
N ASN A 146 10.55 3.50 -0.71
CA ASN A 146 11.09 3.94 -1.99
C ASN A 146 10.10 3.63 -3.14
N TRP A 147 9.47 2.45 -3.13
CA TRP A 147 8.41 2.12 -4.08
C TRP A 147 7.22 3.07 -3.96
N MET A 148 6.71 3.32 -2.74
CA MET A 148 5.57 4.19 -2.51
C MET A 148 5.86 5.65 -2.92
N HIS A 149 7.02 6.19 -2.53
CA HIS A 149 7.40 7.54 -2.88
C HIS A 149 7.47 7.74 -4.41
N ARG A 150 8.06 6.78 -5.13
CA ARG A 150 8.16 6.85 -6.59
C ARG A 150 6.82 6.66 -7.27
N LEU A 151 5.97 5.77 -6.75
CA LEU A 151 4.62 5.56 -7.28
C LEU A 151 3.78 6.83 -7.13
N GLU A 152 3.76 7.43 -5.94
CA GLU A 152 3.07 8.70 -5.69
C GLU A 152 3.62 9.84 -6.57
N THR A 153 4.94 9.93 -6.74
CA THR A 153 5.55 10.91 -7.64
C THR A 153 5.10 10.70 -9.08
N SER A 154 5.01 9.46 -9.54
CA SER A 154 4.53 9.13 -10.90
C SER A 154 3.07 9.50 -11.07
N CYS A 155 2.21 9.22 -10.07
CA CYS A 155 0.80 9.61 -10.06
C CYS A 155 0.64 11.13 -10.17
N ARG A 156 1.38 11.88 -9.37
CA ARG A 156 1.36 13.37 -9.40
C ARG A 156 1.83 13.92 -10.74
N ALA A 157 2.91 13.38 -11.29
CA ALA A 157 3.43 13.78 -12.60
C ALA A 157 2.42 13.51 -13.72
N GLN A 158 1.75 12.35 -13.71
CA GLN A 158 0.72 12.02 -14.71
C GLN A 158 -0.46 12.98 -14.63
N LEU A 159 -0.98 13.27 -13.45
CA LEU A 159 -2.09 14.22 -13.28
C LEU A 159 -1.71 15.62 -13.75
N ALA A 160 -0.50 16.09 -13.43
CA ALA A 160 -0.01 17.38 -13.91
C ALA A 160 0.11 17.43 -15.45
N ALA A 161 0.63 16.36 -16.07
CA ALA A 161 0.72 16.26 -17.52
C ALA A 161 -0.66 16.23 -18.20
N MET A 162 -1.61 15.46 -17.63
CA MET A 162 -2.99 15.39 -18.14
C MET A 162 -3.71 16.74 -18.02
N ALA A 163 -3.42 17.54 -17.01
CA ALA A 163 -4.00 18.87 -16.82
C ALA A 163 -3.53 19.90 -17.87
N CYS A 164 -2.43 19.63 -18.58
CA CYS A 164 -1.93 20.50 -19.66
C CYS A 164 -2.80 20.47 -20.92
N ASN A 165 -3.78 19.61 -21.00
CA ASN A 165 -4.73 19.47 -22.12
C ASN A 165 -4.04 19.36 -23.50
N THR A 166 -2.96 18.59 -23.57
CA THR A 166 -2.20 18.28 -24.78
C THR A 166 -1.97 16.75 -24.82
N PRO A 167 -1.77 16.15 -26.01
CA PRO A 167 -1.46 14.72 -26.10
C PRO A 167 -0.24 14.35 -25.23
N LEU A 168 -0.33 13.22 -24.55
CA LEU A 168 0.77 12.69 -23.77
C LEU A 168 1.78 11.98 -24.68
N GLN A 169 3.07 12.15 -24.37
CA GLN A 169 4.13 11.37 -24.99
C GLN A 169 4.45 10.19 -24.09
N GLU A 170 4.01 9.01 -24.45
CA GLU A 170 4.35 7.78 -23.74
C GLU A 170 5.76 7.29 -24.14
N VAL A 171 6.45 6.65 -23.20
CA VAL A 171 7.71 5.98 -23.49
C VAL A 171 7.40 4.63 -24.15
N SER A 172 8.14 4.29 -25.21
CA SER A 172 7.96 3.01 -25.88
C SER A 172 8.21 1.85 -24.89
N PRO A 173 7.34 0.84 -24.86
CA PRO A 173 7.52 -0.34 -24.02
C PRO A 173 8.71 -1.22 -24.45
N GLU A 174 9.36 -0.94 -25.61
CA GLU A 174 10.52 -1.65 -26.13
C GLU A 174 11.84 -1.20 -25.49
N ILE A 175 11.80 -0.19 -24.61
CA ILE A 175 12.95 0.29 -23.83
C ILE A 175 12.98 -0.39 -22.46
#